data_5e0775e85da3194c7b14573ede355102
#
_entry.id   5e0775e85da3194c7b14573ede355102
#
_cell.length_a   1.000
_cell.length_b   1.000
_cell.length_c   1.000
_cell.angle_alpha   90.00
_cell.angle_beta   90.00
_cell.angle_gamma   90.00
#
_symmetry.space_group_name_H-M   'P 1'
#
loop_
_entity.id
_entity.type
_entity.pdbx_description
1 polymer ?
#
loop_
_entity_poly.entity_id
_entity_poly.type
_entity_poly.pdbx_seq_one_letter_code
_entity_poly.pdbx_strand_id
1 'polypeptide(L)'
;MYIKLIFILILISGTIFWYLRSYKTLSPVKIRKGDFKIKDAIKNCDYDQESHNLTSDEKVFIKVCPTYTEKGYKVTSLRRDLKKRLLEFWKTKNHLKITEPSIPHRVLWGTETTREDLTQLLDIKTHDNNLANDLIAYIKPLLEEWVGEKDLEMTSIYGIREYNRGAVLKMHLDRIDTHILSVIIHIDKKVEKDWPLVIFDREKKKKYRVYLDGKTDLVLYESVTLVHGRPYPLEGEYFANLFLHFKPQGWDKYLRKFHEEIGR
;
A
#
# COMPACT_ATOMS: atom_id res chain seq x y z
N MET A 1 -48.35 -35.42 -14.42
CA MET A 1 -47.30 -34.57 -15.03
C MET A 1 -47.03 -33.28 -14.23
N TYR A 2 -47.97 -32.74 -13.47
CA TYR A 2 -47.84 -31.47 -12.71
C TYR A 2 -47.01 -31.60 -11.42
N ILE A 3 -46.96 -32.73 -10.77
CA ILE A 3 -46.25 -32.92 -9.49
C ILE A 3 -44.72 -32.85 -9.68
N LYS A 4 -44.18 -33.34 -10.81
CA LYS A 4 -42.72 -33.24 -11.09
C LYS A 4 -42.25 -31.80 -11.38
N LEU A 5 -43.10 -30.95 -11.93
CA LEU A 5 -42.73 -29.54 -12.20
C LEU A 5 -42.65 -28.72 -10.91
N ILE A 6 -43.50 -29.01 -9.93
CA ILE A 6 -43.50 -28.29 -8.64
C ILE A 6 -42.23 -28.62 -7.83
N PHE A 7 -41.78 -29.90 -7.87
CA PHE A 7 -40.54 -30.29 -7.18
C PHE A 7 -39.27 -29.64 -7.80
N ILE A 8 -39.24 -29.46 -9.13
CA ILE A 8 -38.11 -28.82 -9.81
C ILE A 8 -38.09 -27.31 -9.50
N LEU A 9 -39.23 -26.65 -9.44
CA LEU A 9 -39.32 -25.21 -9.06
C LEU A 9 -38.92 -24.96 -7.60
N ILE A 10 -39.24 -25.86 -6.69
CA ILE A 10 -38.84 -25.75 -5.26
C ILE A 10 -37.33 -26.00 -5.09
N LEU A 11 -36.74 -26.94 -5.86
CA LEU A 11 -35.30 -27.16 -5.84
C LEU A 11 -34.51 -25.99 -6.43
N ILE A 12 -34.99 -25.36 -7.51
CA ILE A 12 -34.35 -24.18 -8.11
C ILE A 12 -34.47 -22.94 -7.18
N SER A 13 -35.64 -22.75 -6.56
CA SER A 13 -35.81 -21.65 -5.59
C SER A 13 -35.00 -21.88 -4.32
N GLY A 14 -34.86 -23.13 -3.85
CA GLY A 14 -34.03 -23.47 -2.69
C GLY A 14 -32.54 -23.28 -2.95
N THR A 15 -32.04 -23.66 -4.14
CA THR A 15 -30.63 -23.44 -4.52
C THR A 15 -30.31 -21.97 -4.78
N ILE A 16 -31.23 -21.21 -5.37
CA ILE A 16 -31.08 -19.76 -5.53
C ILE A 16 -31.12 -19.06 -4.16
N PHE A 17 -32.01 -19.48 -3.27
CA PHE A 17 -32.06 -18.93 -1.90
C PHE A 17 -30.82 -19.28 -1.07
N TRP A 18 -30.28 -20.48 -1.26
CA TRP A 18 -29.02 -20.90 -0.64
C TRP A 18 -27.81 -20.18 -1.25
N TYR A 19 -27.79 -20.00 -2.56
CA TYR A 19 -26.77 -19.24 -3.27
C TYR A 19 -26.80 -17.76 -2.88
N LEU A 20 -27.98 -17.14 -2.76
CA LEU A 20 -28.15 -15.76 -2.29
C LEU A 20 -27.87 -15.62 -0.77
N ARG A 21 -27.98 -16.69 0.02
CA ARG A 21 -27.67 -16.69 1.44
C ARG A 21 -26.19 -16.98 1.73
N SER A 22 -25.46 -17.60 0.82
CA SER A 22 -24.01 -17.73 0.87
C SER A 22 -23.27 -16.50 0.34
N TYR A 23 -23.92 -15.62 -0.41
CA TYR A 23 -23.56 -14.23 -0.46
C TYR A 23 -24.03 -13.57 0.85
N LYS A 24 -23.47 -14.00 1.98
CA LYS A 24 -23.28 -13.05 3.07
C LYS A 24 -22.53 -11.91 2.43
N THR A 25 -23.25 -10.84 2.11
CA THR A 25 -22.70 -9.52 2.04
C THR A 25 -21.70 -9.45 3.18
N LEU A 26 -20.42 -9.49 2.87
CA LEU A 26 -19.41 -9.00 3.79
C LEU A 26 -19.99 -7.66 4.19
N SER A 27 -20.49 -7.57 5.42
CA SER A 27 -20.97 -6.32 5.96
C SER A 27 -19.86 -5.34 5.66
N PRO A 28 -20.13 -4.19 4.99
CA PRO A 28 -19.08 -3.21 4.77
C PRO A 28 -18.39 -3.09 6.12
N VAL A 29 -17.08 -3.31 6.15
CA VAL A 29 -16.28 -3.14 7.37
C VAL A 29 -16.77 -1.79 7.87
N LYS A 30 -17.46 -1.80 9.02
CA LYS A 30 -17.96 -0.56 9.59
C LYS A 30 -16.73 0.30 9.68
N ILE A 31 -16.60 1.24 8.74
CA ILE A 31 -15.70 2.36 8.92
C ILE A 31 -16.02 2.75 10.34
N ARG A 32 -15.09 2.59 11.26
CA ARG A 32 -15.22 3.25 12.56
C ARG A 32 -15.23 4.73 12.19
N LYS A 33 -16.41 5.23 11.85
CA LYS A 33 -16.76 6.61 12.01
C LYS A 33 -16.65 6.79 13.53
N GLY A 34 -15.41 6.93 13.99
CA GLY A 34 -15.21 7.49 15.28
C GLY A 34 -15.91 8.83 15.18
N ASP A 35 -16.92 9.08 16.00
CA ASP A 35 -17.41 10.40 16.34
C ASP A 35 -16.29 11.20 17.03
N PHE A 36 -15.07 11.03 16.56
CA PHE A 36 -13.88 11.71 17.02
C PHE A 36 -13.94 13.12 16.41
N LYS A 37 -14.31 14.06 17.23
CA LYS A 37 -14.17 15.47 16.84
C LYS A 37 -12.68 15.70 16.63
N ILE A 38 -12.29 16.10 15.44
CA ILE A 38 -10.89 16.40 15.06
C ILE A 38 -10.25 17.34 16.11
N LYS A 39 -11.02 18.29 16.68
CA LYS A 39 -10.61 19.16 17.79
C LYS A 39 -10.12 18.41 19.03
N ASP A 40 -10.67 17.25 19.35
CA ASP A 40 -10.27 16.46 20.52
C ASP A 40 -9.00 15.64 20.21
N ALA A 41 -8.80 15.26 18.96
CA ALA A 41 -7.56 14.60 18.48
C ALA A 41 -6.36 15.55 18.54
N ILE A 42 -6.55 16.86 18.27
CA ILE A 42 -5.50 17.88 18.32
C ILE A 42 -4.95 18.02 19.74
N LYS A 43 -5.80 17.93 20.78
CA LYS A 43 -5.40 18.13 22.18
C LYS A 43 -4.59 16.97 22.78
N ASN A 44 -4.71 15.75 22.23
CA ASN A 44 -4.15 14.51 22.80
C ASN A 44 -3.06 13.88 21.91
N CYS A 45 -2.25 14.71 21.22
CA CYS A 45 -1.18 14.25 20.34
C CYS A 45 0.11 13.92 21.10
N ASP A 46 0.06 12.99 22.07
CA ASP A 46 1.26 12.31 22.57
C ASP A 46 1.58 11.09 21.68
N TYR A 47 2.38 11.31 20.64
CA TYR A 47 2.90 10.24 19.81
C TYR A 47 4.35 9.96 20.19
N ASP A 48 4.65 8.67 20.37
CA ASP A 48 5.92 8.13 20.83
C ASP A 48 7.14 8.67 20.06
N GLN A 49 8.28 8.83 20.74
CA GLN A 49 9.52 9.47 20.26
C GLN A 49 10.12 8.87 18.99
N GLU A 50 9.76 7.63 18.61
CA GLU A 50 10.24 7.02 17.38
C GLU A 50 9.50 7.47 16.11
N SER A 51 8.42 8.25 16.25
CA SER A 51 7.70 8.90 15.14
C SER A 51 8.29 10.26 14.75
N HIS A 52 9.55 10.51 14.98
CA HIS A 52 10.24 11.81 14.82
C HIS A 52 10.09 12.51 13.47
N ASN A 53 9.59 11.81 12.46
CA ASN A 53 9.43 12.37 11.12
C ASN A 53 8.01 12.81 10.78
N LEU A 54 7.02 12.60 11.68
CA LEU A 54 5.64 13.01 11.44
C LEU A 54 5.41 14.47 11.83
N THR A 55 4.79 15.22 10.91
CA THR A 55 4.29 16.57 11.19
C THR A 55 3.14 16.52 12.20
N SER A 56 2.80 17.67 12.79
CA SER A 56 1.65 17.77 13.69
C SER A 56 0.35 17.33 13.01
N ASP A 57 0.16 17.68 11.74
CA ASP A 57 -1.03 17.33 10.98
C ASP A 57 -1.11 15.84 10.68
N GLU A 58 0.01 15.21 10.31
CA GLU A 58 0.06 13.75 10.12
C GLU A 58 -0.29 12.99 11.41
N LYS A 59 0.14 13.50 12.56
CA LYS A 59 -0.22 12.94 13.88
C LYS A 59 -1.71 13.04 14.17
N VAL A 60 -2.34 14.16 13.81
CA VAL A 60 -3.80 14.33 13.91
C VAL A 60 -4.50 13.44 12.90
N PHE A 61 -4.01 13.43 11.65
CA PHE A 61 -4.60 12.69 10.56
C PHE A 61 -4.71 11.19 10.86
N ILE A 62 -3.65 10.55 11.37
CA ILE A 62 -3.67 9.12 11.74
C ILE A 62 -4.81 8.79 12.71
N LYS A 63 -5.14 9.71 13.62
CA LYS A 63 -6.18 9.47 14.65
C LYS A 63 -7.60 9.54 14.10
N VAL A 64 -7.82 10.32 13.05
CA VAL A 64 -9.15 10.59 12.49
C VAL A 64 -9.38 9.93 11.14
N CYS A 65 -8.31 9.52 10.46
CA CYS A 65 -8.36 8.88 9.16
C CYS A 65 -9.17 7.58 9.22
N PRO A 66 -10.06 7.33 8.25
CA PRO A 66 -10.71 6.03 8.10
C PRO A 66 -9.69 4.90 8.00
N THR A 67 -9.98 3.79 8.65
CA THR A 67 -9.22 2.55 8.53
C THR A 67 -10.09 1.48 7.91
N TYR A 68 -9.51 0.67 7.03
CA TYR A 68 -10.26 -0.29 6.21
C TYR A 68 -10.14 -1.71 6.76
N THR A 69 -9.02 -2.05 7.39
CA THR A 69 -8.75 -3.39 7.90
C THR A 69 -8.21 -3.33 9.32
N GLU A 70 -8.39 -4.41 10.08
CA GLU A 70 -7.92 -4.48 11.47
C GLU A 70 -6.40 -4.28 11.55
N LYS A 71 -5.63 -4.99 10.73
CA LYS A 71 -4.17 -5.01 10.78
C LYS A 71 -3.51 -3.88 9.97
N GLY A 72 -4.22 -3.35 8.97
CA GLY A 72 -3.74 -2.31 8.08
C GLY A 72 -2.76 -2.76 6.99
N TYR A 73 -2.29 -4.02 7.01
CA TYR A 73 -1.45 -4.57 5.95
C TYR A 73 -1.68 -6.06 5.74
N LYS A 74 -1.40 -6.53 4.53
CA LYS A 74 -1.45 -7.94 4.13
C LYS A 74 -0.23 -8.26 3.28
N VAL A 75 0.41 -9.39 3.58
CA VAL A 75 1.52 -9.93 2.78
C VAL A 75 1.00 -11.13 2.00
N THR A 76 1.29 -11.17 0.71
CA THR A 76 0.88 -12.24 -0.19
C THR A 76 1.86 -12.37 -1.36
N SER A 77 1.47 -13.05 -2.43
CA SER A 77 2.32 -13.25 -3.60
C SER A 77 1.66 -12.70 -4.86
N LEU A 78 2.48 -12.15 -5.74
CA LEU A 78 2.07 -11.76 -7.09
C LEU A 78 1.77 -13.02 -7.93
N ARG A 79 0.81 -12.92 -8.84
CA ARG A 79 0.54 -13.97 -9.83
C ARG A 79 1.80 -14.33 -10.62
N ARG A 80 2.07 -15.62 -10.76
CA ARG A 80 3.36 -16.14 -11.28
C ARG A 80 3.75 -15.59 -12.66
N ASP A 81 2.80 -15.45 -13.57
CA ASP A 81 3.04 -14.92 -14.91
C ASP A 81 3.43 -13.44 -14.90
N LEU A 82 2.73 -12.62 -14.10
CA LEU A 82 3.06 -11.20 -13.91
C LEU A 82 4.43 -11.04 -13.25
N LYS A 83 4.72 -11.86 -12.25
CA LYS A 83 6.04 -11.89 -11.61
C LYS A 83 7.16 -12.19 -12.61
N LYS A 84 6.98 -13.21 -13.46
CA LYS A 84 7.96 -13.56 -14.49
C LYS A 84 8.18 -12.41 -15.47
N ARG A 85 7.10 -11.82 -16.00
CA ARG A 85 7.17 -10.68 -16.93
C ARG A 85 7.84 -9.46 -16.29
N LEU A 86 7.52 -9.18 -15.03
CA LEU A 86 8.10 -8.04 -14.30
C LEU A 86 9.60 -8.24 -14.04
N LEU A 87 10.02 -9.45 -13.70
CA LEU A 87 11.44 -9.77 -13.54
C LEU A 87 12.20 -9.73 -14.88
N GLU A 88 11.57 -10.19 -15.95
CA GLU A 88 12.14 -10.08 -17.31
C GLU A 88 12.29 -8.62 -17.75
N PHE A 89 11.25 -7.81 -17.55
CA PHE A 89 11.30 -6.37 -17.78
C PHE A 89 12.44 -5.73 -16.99
N TRP A 90 12.55 -6.01 -15.70
CA TRP A 90 13.63 -5.51 -14.86
C TRP A 90 15.01 -5.86 -15.41
N LYS A 91 15.25 -7.13 -15.77
CA LYS A 91 16.54 -7.60 -16.29
C LYS A 91 16.90 -7.00 -17.65
N THR A 92 15.93 -6.85 -18.54
CA THR A 92 16.16 -6.38 -19.91
C THR A 92 16.22 -4.86 -20.04
N LYS A 93 15.51 -4.12 -19.15
CA LYS A 93 15.40 -2.66 -19.19
C LYS A 93 16.21 -1.94 -18.11
N ASN A 94 16.94 -2.68 -17.28
CA ASN A 94 17.73 -2.14 -16.17
C ASN A 94 18.69 -1.00 -16.59
N HIS A 95 19.22 -1.07 -17.81
CA HIS A 95 20.09 -0.03 -18.38
C HIS A 95 19.38 1.31 -18.65
N LEU A 96 18.05 1.36 -18.60
CA LEU A 96 17.23 2.58 -18.78
C LEU A 96 16.89 3.29 -17.46
N LYS A 97 17.41 2.80 -16.33
CA LYS A 97 17.24 3.47 -15.03
C LYS A 97 17.87 4.86 -15.08
N ILE A 98 17.20 5.77 -14.40
CA ILE A 98 17.70 7.12 -14.16
C ILE A 98 17.92 7.33 -12.67
N THR A 99 18.87 8.18 -12.29
CA THR A 99 18.97 8.68 -10.93
C THR A 99 17.66 9.40 -10.57
N GLU A 100 17.10 9.10 -9.43
CA GLU A 100 15.81 9.68 -8.99
C GLU A 100 15.99 11.18 -8.74
N PRO A 101 15.36 12.05 -9.57
CA PRO A 101 15.75 13.47 -9.65
C PRO A 101 15.30 14.31 -8.46
N SER A 102 14.39 13.81 -7.66
CA SER A 102 13.83 14.54 -6.53
C SER A 102 13.35 13.57 -5.47
N ILE A 103 14.20 13.37 -4.49
CA ILE A 103 13.81 12.59 -3.33
C ILE A 103 13.23 13.56 -2.30
N PRO A 104 11.93 13.44 -1.93
CA PRO A 104 11.41 14.20 -0.81
C PRO A 104 12.32 13.97 0.40
N HIS A 105 12.79 15.03 1.04
CA HIS A 105 13.73 14.98 2.19
C HIS A 105 13.26 14.11 3.36
N ARG A 106 12.10 13.46 3.25
CA ARG A 106 11.55 12.51 4.22
C ARG A 106 11.96 11.06 3.95
N VAL A 107 12.37 10.72 2.74
CA VAL A 107 12.30 9.33 2.28
C VAL A 107 13.65 8.65 2.22
N LEU A 108 14.73 9.30 1.83
CA LEU A 108 16.00 8.62 1.59
C LEU A 108 17.18 9.37 2.19
N TRP A 109 17.94 8.64 3.02
CA TRP A 109 19.23 9.10 3.50
C TRP A 109 20.22 7.97 3.35
N GLY A 110 21.39 8.28 2.81
CA GLY A 110 22.56 7.43 2.94
C GLY A 110 23.25 7.68 4.27
N THR A 111 24.02 6.74 4.70
CA THR A 111 24.95 6.91 5.85
C THR A 111 26.06 7.90 5.51
N GLU A 112 26.29 8.17 4.23
CA GLU A 112 27.24 9.15 3.71
C GLU A 112 26.46 10.21 2.95
N THR A 113 26.56 11.45 3.40
CA THR A 113 25.68 12.58 3.07
C THR A 113 25.73 13.13 1.65
N THR A 114 26.44 12.51 0.72
CA THR A 114 26.74 13.08 -0.60
C THR A 114 26.51 12.14 -1.80
N ARG A 115 25.91 10.96 -1.60
CA ARG A 115 25.69 10.03 -2.72
C ARG A 115 24.39 10.36 -3.45
N GLU A 116 24.52 10.92 -4.63
CA GLU A 116 23.41 11.21 -5.55
C GLU A 116 22.76 9.94 -6.14
N ASP A 117 23.41 8.78 -6.00
CA ASP A 117 23.02 7.50 -6.59
C ASP A 117 22.35 6.51 -5.64
N LEU A 118 21.86 6.97 -4.46
CA LEU A 118 21.22 6.09 -3.47
C LEU A 118 19.95 5.41 -3.99
N THR A 119 19.30 6.02 -4.96
CA THR A 119 18.16 5.42 -5.65
C THR A 119 18.18 5.69 -7.14
N GLN A 120 17.76 4.67 -7.87
CA GLN A 120 17.50 4.75 -9.31
C GLN A 120 16.05 4.34 -9.58
N LEU A 121 15.47 4.91 -10.63
CA LEU A 121 14.10 4.68 -11.04
C LEU A 121 14.04 4.14 -12.47
N LEU A 122 13.30 3.04 -12.65
CA LEU A 122 12.92 2.50 -13.96
C LEU A 122 11.43 2.70 -14.14
N ASP A 123 11.03 3.60 -15.03
CA ASP A 123 9.64 3.88 -15.33
C ASP A 123 9.01 2.77 -16.18
N ILE A 124 8.13 1.98 -15.56
CA ILE A 124 7.45 0.88 -16.24
C ILE A 124 6.42 1.39 -17.26
N LYS A 125 5.77 2.52 -16.97
CA LYS A 125 4.72 3.08 -17.84
C LYS A 125 5.29 3.54 -19.18
N THR A 126 6.45 4.18 -19.13
CA THR A 126 7.15 4.67 -20.31
C THR A 126 7.72 3.52 -21.14
N HIS A 127 8.24 2.47 -20.50
CA HIS A 127 8.99 1.43 -21.20
C HIS A 127 8.20 0.14 -21.48
N ASP A 128 7.08 -0.10 -20.78
CA ASP A 128 6.11 -1.18 -21.04
C ASP A 128 4.73 -0.85 -20.43
N ASN A 129 3.98 -0.01 -21.11
CA ASN A 129 2.65 0.39 -20.67
C ASN A 129 1.65 -0.79 -20.60
N ASN A 130 1.84 -1.83 -21.41
CA ASN A 130 0.98 -3.01 -21.37
C ASN A 130 1.19 -3.79 -20.08
N LEU A 131 2.45 -4.00 -19.67
CA LEU A 131 2.75 -4.63 -18.38
C LEU A 131 2.25 -3.80 -17.22
N ALA A 132 2.38 -2.47 -17.27
CA ALA A 132 1.83 -1.57 -16.26
C ALA A 132 0.31 -1.72 -16.13
N ASN A 133 -0.43 -1.73 -17.25
CA ASN A 133 -1.88 -1.89 -17.27
C ASN A 133 -2.32 -3.27 -16.76
N ASP A 134 -1.62 -4.35 -17.12
CA ASP A 134 -1.91 -5.70 -16.63
C ASP A 134 -1.69 -5.82 -15.12
N LEU A 135 -0.67 -5.17 -14.58
CA LEU A 135 -0.43 -5.09 -13.14
C LEU A 135 -1.57 -4.35 -12.43
N ILE A 136 -1.97 -3.20 -12.94
CA ILE A 136 -3.08 -2.41 -12.38
C ILE A 136 -4.39 -3.21 -12.41
N ALA A 137 -4.70 -3.85 -13.54
CA ALA A 137 -5.89 -4.68 -13.73
C ALA A 137 -5.94 -5.89 -12.76
N TYR A 138 -4.80 -6.43 -12.38
CA TYR A 138 -4.70 -7.50 -11.40
C TYR A 138 -4.74 -6.99 -9.94
N ILE A 139 -4.02 -5.92 -9.64
CA ILE A 139 -3.84 -5.42 -8.28
C ILE A 139 -5.10 -4.70 -7.76
N LYS A 140 -5.77 -3.89 -8.59
CA LYS A 140 -6.93 -3.12 -8.17
C LYS A 140 -8.03 -3.99 -7.56
N PRO A 141 -8.55 -5.05 -8.22
CA PRO A 141 -9.56 -5.93 -7.62
C PRO A 141 -9.10 -6.62 -6.33
N LEU A 142 -7.84 -7.03 -6.28
CA LEU A 142 -7.25 -7.66 -5.09
C LEU A 142 -7.23 -6.70 -3.89
N LEU A 143 -6.92 -5.43 -4.16
CA LEU A 143 -6.90 -4.38 -3.13
C LEU A 143 -8.31 -4.04 -2.68
N GLU A 144 -9.27 -3.90 -3.63
CA GLU A 144 -10.69 -3.65 -3.37
C GLU A 144 -11.31 -4.75 -2.50
N GLU A 145 -11.04 -6.01 -2.81
CA GLU A 145 -11.49 -7.16 -2.00
C GLU A 145 -10.90 -7.10 -0.58
N TRP A 146 -9.61 -6.79 -0.47
CA TRP A 146 -8.93 -6.76 0.82
C TRP A 146 -9.45 -5.68 1.75
N VAL A 147 -9.75 -4.47 1.23
CA VAL A 147 -10.23 -3.34 2.03
C VAL A 147 -11.76 -3.28 2.14
N GLY A 148 -12.49 -4.06 1.34
CA GLY A 148 -13.96 -4.04 1.28
C GLY A 148 -14.55 -2.80 0.62
N GLU A 149 -13.74 -2.04 -0.13
CA GLU A 149 -14.15 -0.86 -0.91
C GLU A 149 -14.20 -1.22 -2.39
N LYS A 150 -15.03 -0.50 -3.15
CA LYS A 150 -15.13 -0.63 -4.60
C LYS A 150 -14.71 0.66 -5.30
N ASP A 151 -14.41 0.54 -6.57
CA ASP A 151 -14.10 1.68 -7.45
C ASP A 151 -12.92 2.53 -6.96
N LEU A 152 -11.88 1.87 -6.42
CA LEU A 152 -10.65 2.56 -6.07
C LEU A 152 -10.07 3.28 -7.29
N GLU A 153 -9.65 4.52 -7.11
CA GLU A 153 -8.96 5.30 -8.11
C GLU A 153 -7.46 5.03 -8.03
N MET A 154 -6.84 4.57 -9.13
CA MET A 154 -5.40 4.44 -9.21
C MET A 154 -4.79 5.83 -9.44
N THR A 155 -3.99 6.28 -8.50
CA THR A 155 -3.38 7.61 -8.51
C THR A 155 -1.99 7.62 -9.14
N SER A 156 -1.20 6.56 -8.89
CA SER A 156 0.09 6.42 -9.53
C SER A 156 0.60 4.98 -9.56
N ILE A 157 1.31 4.64 -10.62
CA ILE A 157 2.31 3.58 -10.65
C ILE A 157 3.67 4.27 -10.76
N TYR A 158 4.42 4.22 -9.68
CA TYR A 158 5.62 5.05 -9.55
C TYR A 158 6.79 4.58 -10.43
N GLY A 159 6.83 3.29 -10.73
CA GLY A 159 7.95 2.62 -11.36
C GLY A 159 8.75 1.74 -10.38
N ILE A 160 9.77 1.08 -10.89
CA ILE A 160 10.66 0.25 -10.08
C ILE A 160 11.76 1.14 -9.50
N ARG A 161 11.72 1.35 -8.19
CA ARG A 161 12.80 1.99 -7.46
C ARG A 161 13.81 0.94 -7.04
N GLU A 162 15.04 1.13 -7.43
CA GLU A 162 16.21 0.42 -6.91
C GLU A 162 16.86 1.26 -5.83
N TYR A 163 16.99 0.66 -4.66
CA TYR A 163 17.78 1.21 -3.55
C TYR A 163 19.17 0.62 -3.61
N ASN A 164 20.19 1.45 -3.50
CA ASN A 164 21.59 1.05 -3.52
C ASN A 164 22.19 0.96 -2.09
N ARG A 165 23.38 0.42 -1.99
CA ARG A 165 24.11 0.29 -0.72
C ARG A 165 24.11 1.58 0.09
N GLY A 166 23.79 1.49 1.37
CA GLY A 166 23.70 2.60 2.29
C GLY A 166 22.38 3.37 2.27
N ALA A 167 21.45 3.05 1.35
CA ALA A 167 20.15 3.68 1.32
C ALA A 167 19.35 3.40 2.60
N VAL A 168 18.66 4.40 3.10
CA VAL A 168 17.72 4.35 4.23
C VAL A 168 16.39 4.91 3.79
N LEU A 169 15.31 4.19 4.01
CA LEU A 169 13.97 4.71 3.87
C LEU A 169 13.45 5.08 5.27
N LYS A 170 13.43 6.38 5.59
CA LYS A 170 12.98 6.85 6.90
C LYS A 170 11.55 6.39 7.19
N MET A 171 11.24 6.22 8.47
CA MET A 171 9.89 5.97 8.93
C MET A 171 9.00 7.16 8.58
N HIS A 172 7.91 6.93 7.84
CA HIS A 172 7.03 7.96 7.30
C HIS A 172 5.62 7.42 7.08
N LEU A 173 4.70 8.33 6.79
CA LEU A 173 3.42 8.06 6.13
C LEU A 173 3.55 8.44 4.66
N ASP A 174 2.80 7.77 3.81
CA ASP A 174 2.66 8.19 2.42
C ASP A 174 1.85 9.49 2.30
N ARG A 175 1.75 10.02 1.10
CA ARG A 175 1.03 11.26 0.80
C ARG A 175 -0.46 11.09 1.05
N ILE A 176 -1.02 11.94 1.91
CA ILE A 176 -2.44 11.88 2.32
C ILE A 176 -3.42 12.28 1.21
N ASP A 177 -2.95 12.87 0.12
CA ASP A 177 -3.79 13.29 -1.01
C ASP A 177 -3.95 12.19 -2.08
N THR A 178 -2.97 11.30 -2.21
CA THR A 178 -2.91 10.36 -3.34
C THR A 178 -2.56 8.92 -2.98
N HIS A 179 -1.92 8.67 -1.83
CA HIS A 179 -1.36 7.37 -1.48
C HIS A 179 -2.04 6.77 -0.26
N ILE A 180 -3.37 6.56 -0.34
CA ILE A 180 -4.17 6.11 0.81
C ILE A 180 -4.00 4.61 1.03
N LEU A 181 -4.08 3.87 -0.05
CA LEU A 181 -3.89 2.44 -0.13
C LEU A 181 -2.75 2.17 -1.08
N SER A 182 -1.71 1.55 -0.61
CA SER A 182 -0.49 1.35 -1.39
C SER A 182 -0.13 -0.12 -1.51
N VAL A 183 0.63 -0.40 -2.55
CA VAL A 183 1.10 -1.74 -2.87
C VAL A 183 2.59 -1.69 -3.15
N ILE A 184 3.33 -2.59 -2.50
CA ILE A 184 4.73 -2.85 -2.80
C ILE A 184 4.83 -4.20 -3.49
N ILE A 185 5.47 -4.25 -4.65
CA ILE A 185 5.84 -5.49 -5.33
C ILE A 185 7.36 -5.59 -5.30
N HIS A 186 7.87 -6.62 -4.63
CA HIS A 186 9.30 -6.91 -4.65
C HIS A 186 9.71 -7.55 -5.97
N ILE A 187 10.76 -7.01 -6.58
CA ILE A 187 11.23 -7.44 -7.91
C ILE A 187 12.45 -8.35 -7.77
N ASP A 188 13.51 -7.81 -7.16
CA ASP A 188 14.80 -8.47 -7.06
C ASP A 188 15.65 -7.82 -5.96
N LYS A 189 16.64 -8.56 -5.46
CA LYS A 189 17.58 -8.04 -4.47
C LYS A 189 18.93 -8.77 -4.55
N LYS A 190 19.99 -8.04 -4.21
CA LYS A 190 21.32 -8.60 -3.94
C LYS A 190 21.85 -7.99 -2.65
N VAL A 191 21.51 -8.62 -1.54
CA VAL A 191 21.77 -8.12 -0.19
C VAL A 191 22.65 -9.09 0.59
N GLU A 192 23.50 -8.55 1.46
CA GLU A 192 24.34 -9.30 2.41
C GLU A 192 23.57 -9.59 3.69
N LYS A 193 22.61 -8.71 4.03
CA LYS A 193 21.75 -8.82 5.18
C LYS A 193 20.32 -8.43 4.81
N ASP A 194 19.34 -9.13 5.35
CA ASP A 194 17.94 -8.83 5.09
C ASP A 194 17.61 -7.38 5.43
N TRP A 195 16.88 -6.74 4.52
CA TRP A 195 16.45 -5.35 4.62
C TRP A 195 14.92 -5.24 4.66
N PRO A 196 14.29 -5.57 5.82
CA PRO A 196 12.85 -5.68 5.94
C PRO A 196 12.16 -4.32 5.87
N LEU A 197 10.92 -4.32 5.38
CA LEU A 197 10.00 -3.22 5.61
C LEU A 197 9.55 -3.27 7.07
N VAL A 198 9.73 -2.18 7.79
CA VAL A 198 9.25 -2.00 9.17
C VAL A 198 7.91 -1.28 9.10
N ILE A 199 6.90 -1.84 9.76
CA ILE A 199 5.56 -1.26 9.86
C ILE A 199 5.18 -1.16 11.33
N PHE A 200 4.65 -0.01 11.76
CA PHE A 200 4.09 0.15 13.10
C PHE A 200 2.62 -0.26 13.11
N ASP A 201 2.22 -1.04 14.12
CA ASP A 201 0.82 -1.30 14.44
C ASP A 201 0.17 -0.04 15.01
N ARG A 202 -0.99 0.31 14.48
CA ARG A 202 -1.77 1.49 14.92
C ARG A 202 -2.21 1.41 16.38
N GLU A 203 -2.64 0.23 16.83
CA GLU A 203 -3.26 0.04 18.15
C GLU A 203 -2.26 -0.35 19.24
N LYS A 204 -1.30 -1.19 18.88
CA LYS A 204 -0.42 -1.87 19.85
C LYS A 204 0.96 -1.26 19.95
N LYS A 205 1.27 -0.24 19.17
CA LYS A 205 2.60 0.39 19.07
C LYS A 205 3.73 -0.63 18.83
N LYS A 206 3.40 -1.78 18.22
CA LYS A 206 4.35 -2.83 17.90
C LYS A 206 4.95 -2.60 16.52
N LYS A 207 6.21 -2.98 16.39
CA LYS A 207 6.92 -2.99 15.11
C LYS A 207 6.85 -4.38 14.51
N TYR A 208 6.42 -4.45 13.26
CA TYR A 208 6.48 -5.66 12.44
C TYR A 208 7.57 -5.49 11.41
N ARG A 209 8.37 -6.55 11.21
CA ARG A 209 9.35 -6.64 10.13
C ARG A 209 8.78 -7.54 9.05
N VAL A 210 8.54 -6.96 7.87
CA VAL A 210 8.05 -7.68 6.69
C VAL A 210 9.23 -7.97 5.79
N TYR A 211 9.55 -9.25 5.68
CA TYR A 211 10.60 -9.75 4.79
C TYR A 211 9.99 -10.08 3.44
N LEU A 212 10.56 -9.54 2.38
CA LEU A 212 10.16 -9.84 1.01
C LEU A 212 11.22 -10.76 0.40
N ASP A 213 10.78 -11.94 0.06
CA ASP A 213 11.57 -12.97 -0.57
C ASP A 213 10.84 -13.52 -1.80
N GLY A 214 11.41 -14.50 -2.48
CA GLY A 214 10.76 -15.06 -3.67
C GLY A 214 9.41 -15.74 -3.43
N LYS A 215 8.97 -15.93 -2.17
CA LYS A 215 7.67 -16.52 -1.81
C LYS A 215 6.65 -15.45 -1.43
N THR A 216 7.10 -14.41 -0.73
CA THR A 216 6.29 -13.28 -0.29
C THR A 216 6.81 -12.01 -0.94
N ASP A 217 6.19 -11.59 -2.02
CA ASP A 217 6.67 -10.49 -2.85
C ASP A 217 5.68 -9.34 -3.04
N LEU A 218 4.49 -9.45 -2.40
CA LEU A 218 3.43 -8.45 -2.50
C LEU A 218 2.97 -7.99 -1.12
N VAL A 219 3.00 -6.69 -0.86
CA VAL A 219 2.45 -6.07 0.34
C VAL A 219 1.34 -5.11 -0.05
N LEU A 220 0.15 -5.31 0.50
CA LEU A 220 -0.96 -4.36 0.48
C LEU A 220 -0.96 -3.64 1.82
N TYR A 221 -1.08 -2.31 1.85
CA TYR A 221 -1.06 -1.61 3.13
C TYR A 221 -1.78 -0.25 3.06
N GLU A 222 -2.33 0.16 4.20
CA GLU A 222 -3.00 1.43 4.41
C GLU A 222 -1.94 2.51 4.74
N SER A 223 -1.27 2.98 3.72
CA SER A 223 0.00 3.70 3.81
C SER A 223 -0.09 5.09 4.45
N VAL A 224 -1.28 5.69 4.51
CA VAL A 224 -1.49 6.97 5.20
C VAL A 224 -1.76 6.84 6.70
N THR A 225 -2.00 5.62 7.19
CA THR A 225 -2.28 5.37 8.61
C THR A 225 -1.26 4.47 9.30
N LEU A 226 -0.41 3.81 8.51
CA LEU A 226 0.66 2.97 9.02
C LEU A 226 2.01 3.64 8.80
N VAL A 227 2.65 4.05 9.88
CA VAL A 227 4.05 4.51 9.82
C VAL A 227 4.92 3.34 9.38
N HIS A 228 5.62 3.54 8.29
CA HIS A 228 6.44 2.48 7.68
C HIS A 228 7.73 3.03 7.11
N GLY A 229 8.70 2.12 6.88
CA GLY A 229 10.00 2.48 6.31
C GLY A 229 11.00 1.33 6.38
N ARG A 230 12.23 1.65 6.05
CA ARG A 230 13.41 0.78 6.17
C ARG A 230 14.51 1.57 6.86
N PRO A 231 14.44 1.71 8.20
CA PRO A 231 15.21 2.71 8.95
C PRO A 231 16.70 2.35 9.13
N TYR A 232 17.12 1.21 8.61
CA TYR A 232 18.51 0.77 8.66
C TYR A 232 19.16 0.87 7.29
N PRO A 233 20.45 1.18 7.19
CA PRO A 233 21.16 1.22 5.92
C PRO A 233 21.09 -0.12 5.19
N LEU A 234 20.92 -0.09 3.87
CA LEU A 234 21.01 -1.28 3.03
C LEU A 234 22.42 -1.82 3.02
N GLU A 235 22.60 -3.04 3.54
CA GLU A 235 23.82 -3.83 3.43
C GLU A 235 23.68 -4.80 2.25
N GLY A 236 24.32 -4.49 1.12
CA GLY A 236 24.19 -5.23 -0.12
C GLY A 236 24.41 -4.35 -1.34
N GLU A 237 24.23 -4.88 -2.53
CA GLU A 237 24.38 -4.10 -3.77
C GLU A 237 23.09 -3.30 -4.04
N TYR A 238 21.94 -3.99 -4.08
CA TYR A 238 20.66 -3.33 -4.37
C TYR A 238 19.45 -4.08 -3.78
N PHE A 239 18.32 -3.34 -3.74
CA PHE A 239 16.99 -3.85 -3.42
C PHE A 239 15.95 -3.12 -4.27
N ALA A 240 15.20 -3.85 -5.13
CA ALA A 240 14.30 -3.27 -6.12
C ALA A 240 12.84 -3.59 -5.84
N ASN A 241 11.99 -2.55 -5.81
CA ASN A 241 10.54 -2.66 -5.62
C ASN A 241 9.77 -1.77 -6.61
N LEU A 242 8.61 -2.23 -7.03
CA LEU A 242 7.61 -1.43 -7.74
C LEU A 242 6.53 -0.95 -6.75
N PHE A 243 6.04 0.27 -6.93
CA PHE A 243 5.02 0.88 -6.08
C PHE A 243 3.78 1.27 -6.89
N LEU A 244 2.58 0.94 -6.37
CA LEU A 244 1.30 1.38 -6.88
C LEU A 244 0.52 2.04 -5.75
N HIS A 245 -0.22 3.11 -6.08
CA HIS A 245 -0.97 3.88 -5.10
C HIS A 245 -2.40 4.11 -5.58
N PHE A 246 -3.32 4.04 -4.61
CA PHE A 246 -4.75 4.16 -4.84
C PHE A 246 -5.38 5.05 -3.77
N LYS A 247 -6.53 5.64 -4.11
CA LYS A 247 -7.39 6.33 -3.15
C LYS A 247 -8.85 5.87 -3.33
N PRO A 248 -9.67 5.88 -2.25
CA PRO A 248 -11.09 5.62 -2.35
C PRO A 248 -11.82 6.76 -3.06
N GLN A 249 -12.95 6.45 -3.69
CA GLN A 249 -13.83 7.49 -4.20
C GLN A 249 -14.30 8.43 -3.09
N GLY A 250 -14.39 9.74 -3.41
CA GLY A 250 -14.79 10.76 -2.43
C GLY A 250 -13.68 11.18 -1.46
N TRP A 251 -12.48 10.64 -1.58
CA TRP A 251 -11.34 10.97 -0.72
C TRP A 251 -11.01 12.46 -0.72
N ASP A 252 -11.04 13.11 -1.88
CA ASP A 252 -10.74 14.56 -1.97
C ASP A 252 -11.74 15.42 -1.19
N LYS A 253 -13.01 14.99 -1.11
CA LYS A 253 -14.00 15.66 -0.28
C LYS A 253 -13.73 15.47 1.22
N TYR A 254 -13.33 14.24 1.60
CA TYR A 254 -12.92 13.94 2.97
C TYR A 254 -11.70 14.79 3.37
N LEU A 255 -10.70 14.86 2.51
CA LEU A 255 -9.46 15.58 2.79
C LEU A 255 -9.69 17.10 2.89
N ARG A 256 -10.53 17.70 2.04
CA ARG A 256 -10.94 19.11 2.16
C ARG A 256 -11.58 19.39 3.52
N LYS A 257 -12.54 18.56 3.92
CA LYS A 257 -13.17 18.69 5.24
C LYS A 257 -12.17 18.59 6.38
N PHE A 258 -11.21 17.68 6.29
CA PHE A 258 -10.13 17.55 7.27
C PHE A 258 -9.33 18.86 7.36
N HIS A 259 -8.90 19.44 6.22
CA HIS A 259 -8.14 20.69 6.21
C HIS A 259 -8.94 21.87 6.78
N GLU A 260 -10.22 22.00 6.43
CA GLU A 260 -11.12 23.03 6.99
C GLU A 260 -11.20 22.91 8.52
N GLU A 261 -11.31 21.70 9.06
CA GLU A 261 -11.44 21.47 10.50
C GLU A 261 -10.14 21.70 11.29
N ILE A 262 -8.96 21.56 10.66
CA ILE A 262 -7.66 21.91 11.28
C ILE A 262 -7.22 23.35 11.00
N GLY A 263 -8.05 24.15 10.30
CA GLY A 263 -7.80 25.58 10.03
C GLY A 263 -6.82 25.83 8.89
N ARG A 264 -6.84 24.99 7.86
CA ARG A 264 -6.06 25.13 6.62
C ARG A 264 -6.93 25.20 5.38
#